data_d2012ddc1d614270ea37398595917398
#
_entry.id   d2012ddc1d614270ea37398595917398
#
_cell.length_a   1.000
_cell.length_b   1.000
_cell.length_c   1.000
_cell.angle_alpha   90.00
_cell.angle_beta   90.00
_cell.angle_gamma   90.00
#
_symmetry.space_group_name_H-M   'P 1'
#
loop_
_entity.id
_entity.type
_entity.pdbx_description
1 polymer ?
#
loop_
_entity_poly.entity_id
_entity_poly.type
_entity_poly.pdbx_seq_one_letter_code
_entity_poly.pdbx_strand_id
1 'polypeptide(L)'
;QTDVALDPYTTHGHDGLVIDGEVVNDETVGVLCKMALSHAEAGADWIAPSDMMDGRVGAIRDSLDERGLHHVGILAYSAKYASCFYGPFRGALKSAPKKGDKKTYQMDPSNTREAIREVSLDLDEGADVVMVKPALAYLDVIARVRSEFDAPVAAYNVSGEYAMVIAAAEKGWV
;
A
#
# COMPACT_ATOMS: atom_id res chain seq x y z
N GLN A 1 4.49 13.67 -0.04
CA GLN A 1 3.94 12.35 -0.35
C GLN A 1 2.65 12.12 0.40
N THR A 2 1.62 11.63 -0.29
CA THR A 2 0.30 11.35 0.31
C THR A 2 -0.08 9.89 0.11
N ASP A 3 -0.65 9.28 1.14
CA ASP A 3 -1.23 7.95 1.09
C ASP A 3 -2.60 7.99 0.42
N VAL A 4 -2.90 7.02 -0.44
CA VAL A 4 -4.20 6.88 -1.12
C VAL A 4 -4.80 5.53 -0.77
N ALA A 5 -5.79 5.56 0.11
CA ALA A 5 -6.61 4.43 0.55
C ALA A 5 -7.87 4.94 1.24
N LEU A 6 -8.93 4.15 1.27
CA LEU A 6 -10.24 4.59 1.76
C LEU A 6 -10.50 4.25 3.24
N ASP A 7 -9.69 3.41 3.88
CA ASP A 7 -9.97 2.92 5.24
C ASP A 7 -10.15 4.02 6.30
N PRO A 8 -9.44 5.17 6.30
CA PRO A 8 -9.69 6.25 7.24
C PRO A 8 -11.04 6.96 7.02
N TYR A 9 -11.59 6.85 5.82
CA TYR A 9 -12.80 7.58 5.39
C TYR A 9 -14.04 6.70 5.31
N THR A 10 -13.90 5.37 5.51
CA THR A 10 -15.00 4.42 5.47
C THR A 10 -15.50 4.07 6.87
N THR A 11 -16.81 3.86 7.01
CA THR A 11 -17.40 3.43 8.29
C THR A 11 -17.09 1.98 8.64
N HIS A 12 -16.67 1.17 7.66
CA HIS A 12 -16.38 -0.27 7.83
C HIS A 12 -14.88 -0.59 7.98
N GLY A 13 -13.97 0.38 7.70
CA GLY A 13 -12.51 0.23 7.89
C GLY A 13 -11.78 -0.58 6.81
N HIS A 14 -12.42 -0.88 5.69
CA HIS A 14 -11.75 -1.46 4.52
C HIS A 14 -11.14 -0.39 3.63
N ASP A 15 -10.07 -0.76 2.90
CA ASP A 15 -9.30 0.13 2.02
C ASP A 15 -10.05 0.43 0.70
N GLY A 16 -11.15 -0.28 0.42
CA GLY A 16 -12.01 -0.13 -0.74
C GLY A 16 -13.50 0.02 -0.41
N LEU A 17 -14.30 0.25 -1.43
CA LEU A 17 -15.76 0.28 -1.31
C LEU A 17 -16.30 -1.12 -1.01
N VAL A 18 -17.37 -1.18 -0.21
CA VAL A 18 -18.06 -2.43 0.10
C VAL A 18 -19.46 -2.39 -0.52
N ILE A 19 -19.74 -3.32 -1.44
CA ILE A 19 -21.04 -3.53 -2.07
C ILE A 19 -21.48 -4.96 -1.76
N ASP A 20 -22.69 -5.14 -1.29
CA ASP A 20 -23.28 -6.45 -0.91
C ASP A 20 -22.41 -7.27 0.07
N GLY A 21 -21.59 -6.57 0.87
CA GLY A 21 -20.73 -7.18 1.89
C GLY A 21 -19.34 -7.56 1.40
N GLU A 22 -19.01 -7.31 0.14
CA GLU A 22 -17.71 -7.59 -0.48
C GLU A 22 -17.00 -6.30 -0.85
N VAL A 23 -15.65 -6.29 -0.75
CA VAL A 23 -14.82 -5.19 -1.26
C VAL A 23 -14.74 -5.32 -2.77
N VAL A 24 -15.18 -4.27 -3.48
CA VAL A 24 -15.23 -4.23 -4.95
C VAL A 24 -14.02 -3.50 -5.51
N ASN A 25 -13.40 -4.06 -6.55
CA ASN A 25 -12.16 -3.54 -7.13
C ASN A 25 -12.41 -2.28 -8.00
N ASP A 26 -13.12 -2.43 -9.09
CA ASP A 26 -13.19 -1.44 -10.17
C ASP A 26 -13.81 -0.11 -9.72
N GLU A 27 -14.89 -0.18 -8.95
CA GLU A 27 -15.52 1.01 -8.37
C GLU A 27 -14.60 1.69 -7.36
N THR A 28 -13.81 0.91 -6.61
CA THR A 28 -12.81 1.44 -5.69
C THR A 28 -11.73 2.18 -6.46
N VAL A 29 -11.15 1.59 -7.51
CA VAL A 29 -10.13 2.22 -8.35
C VAL A 29 -10.60 3.57 -8.87
N GLY A 30 -11.85 3.68 -9.34
CA GLY A 30 -12.41 4.95 -9.78
C GLY A 30 -12.47 6.04 -8.69
N VAL A 31 -12.62 5.66 -7.42
CA VAL A 31 -12.56 6.60 -6.28
C VAL A 31 -11.13 6.96 -5.92
N LEU A 32 -10.22 5.98 -5.96
CA LEU A 32 -8.79 6.20 -5.70
C LEU A 32 -8.17 7.18 -6.71
N CYS A 33 -8.54 7.09 -7.99
CA CYS A 33 -8.11 8.06 -9.01
C CYS A 33 -8.54 9.49 -8.65
N LYS A 34 -9.79 9.69 -8.21
CA LYS A 34 -10.27 11.01 -7.78
C LYS A 34 -9.52 11.53 -6.55
N MET A 35 -9.22 10.64 -5.59
CA MET A 35 -8.43 10.98 -4.41
C MET A 35 -7.00 11.38 -4.80
N ALA A 36 -6.34 10.58 -5.64
CA ALA A 36 -5.00 10.85 -6.14
C ALA A 36 -4.92 12.20 -6.86
N LEU A 37 -5.87 12.48 -7.76
CA LEU A 37 -5.96 13.77 -8.44
C LEU A 37 -6.12 14.93 -7.46
N SER A 38 -7.01 14.82 -6.48
CA SER A 38 -7.22 15.89 -5.49
C SER A 38 -5.96 16.18 -4.67
N HIS A 39 -5.17 15.14 -4.35
CA HIS A 39 -3.89 15.30 -3.65
C HIS A 39 -2.84 15.97 -4.54
N ALA A 40 -2.72 15.53 -5.79
CA ALA A 40 -1.77 16.09 -6.75
C ALA A 40 -2.08 17.56 -7.08
N GLU A 41 -3.36 17.91 -7.30
CA GLU A 41 -3.82 19.28 -7.51
C GLU A 41 -3.60 20.19 -6.29
N ALA A 42 -3.59 19.59 -5.07
CA ALA A 42 -3.24 20.29 -3.84
C ALA A 42 -1.72 20.45 -3.62
N GLY A 43 -0.88 19.92 -4.52
CA GLY A 43 0.57 20.09 -4.51
C GLY A 43 1.35 18.89 -3.94
N ALA A 44 0.79 17.69 -3.91
CA ALA A 44 1.56 16.51 -3.60
C ALA A 44 2.52 16.16 -4.75
N ASP A 45 3.79 15.93 -4.43
CA ASP A 45 4.81 15.49 -5.41
C ASP A 45 4.76 13.99 -5.66
N TRP A 46 4.22 13.22 -4.70
CA TRP A 46 4.13 11.76 -4.74
C TRP A 46 2.77 11.26 -4.28
N ILE A 47 2.23 10.32 -5.03
CA ILE A 47 1.01 9.59 -4.71
C ILE A 47 1.40 8.15 -4.32
N ALA A 48 0.91 7.68 -3.18
CA ALA A 48 1.28 6.37 -2.64
C ALA A 48 0.03 5.49 -2.41
N PRO A 49 -0.45 4.78 -3.45
CA PRO A 49 -1.61 3.90 -3.32
C PRO A 49 -1.29 2.69 -2.43
N SER A 50 -2.01 2.58 -1.31
CA SER A 50 -1.77 1.55 -0.30
C SER A 50 -2.94 0.57 -0.12
N ASP A 51 -3.94 0.66 -0.98
CA ASP A 51 -5.21 -0.05 -0.91
C ASP A 51 -5.16 -1.51 -1.39
N MET A 52 -4.23 -1.86 -2.29
CA MET A 52 -4.05 -3.18 -2.92
C MET A 52 -5.14 -3.57 -3.93
N MET A 53 -5.86 -2.63 -4.51
CA MET A 53 -6.76 -2.92 -5.63
C MET A 53 -5.96 -3.18 -6.92
N ASP A 54 -6.42 -4.13 -7.72
CA ASP A 54 -5.77 -4.50 -8.97
C ASP A 54 -5.94 -3.41 -10.04
N GLY A 55 -4.87 -3.09 -10.79
CA GLY A 55 -4.86 -2.07 -11.84
C GLY A 55 -4.90 -0.63 -11.37
N ARG A 56 -4.82 -0.37 -10.04
CA ARG A 56 -4.93 0.99 -9.49
C ARG A 56 -3.76 1.91 -9.86
N VAL A 57 -2.56 1.36 -10.01
CA VAL A 57 -1.38 2.16 -10.35
C VAL A 57 -1.52 2.73 -11.75
N GLY A 58 -1.87 1.89 -12.72
CA GLY A 58 -2.11 2.31 -14.11
C GLY A 58 -3.25 3.33 -14.22
N ALA A 59 -4.38 3.07 -13.58
CA ALA A 59 -5.52 3.98 -13.60
C ALA A 59 -5.20 5.36 -12.97
N ILE A 60 -4.43 5.38 -11.88
CA ILE A 60 -3.95 6.63 -11.25
C ILE A 60 -2.98 7.34 -12.19
N ARG A 61 -2.02 6.63 -12.81
CA ARG A 61 -1.06 7.22 -13.75
C ARG A 61 -1.76 7.87 -14.94
N ASP A 62 -2.69 7.15 -15.56
CA ASP A 62 -3.50 7.68 -16.67
C ASP A 62 -4.28 8.93 -16.24
N SER A 63 -4.92 8.90 -15.08
CA SER A 63 -5.68 10.03 -14.56
C SER A 63 -4.80 11.28 -14.31
N LEU A 64 -3.58 11.10 -13.78
CA LEU A 64 -2.62 12.18 -13.58
C LEU A 64 -2.14 12.74 -14.91
N ASP A 65 -1.83 11.88 -15.88
CA ASP A 65 -1.33 12.27 -17.19
C ASP A 65 -2.37 13.02 -18.02
N GLU A 66 -3.65 12.62 -17.98
CA GLU A 66 -4.76 13.34 -18.60
C GLU A 66 -4.95 14.76 -18.07
N ARG A 67 -4.50 15.02 -16.83
CA ARG A 67 -4.50 16.35 -16.20
C ARG A 67 -3.20 17.13 -16.37
N GLY A 68 -2.23 16.58 -17.13
CA GLY A 68 -0.91 17.19 -17.32
C GLY A 68 -0.01 17.13 -16.08
N LEU A 69 -0.31 16.27 -15.10
CA LEU A 69 0.43 16.11 -13.87
C LEU A 69 1.53 15.02 -13.98
N HIS A 70 2.23 14.99 -15.12
CA HIS A 70 3.27 14.01 -15.46
C HIS A 70 4.46 13.98 -14.48
N HIS A 71 4.67 15.09 -13.75
CA HIS A 71 5.76 15.23 -12.78
C HIS A 71 5.45 14.61 -11.42
N VAL A 72 4.21 14.20 -11.17
CA VAL A 72 3.81 13.58 -9.91
C VAL A 72 4.19 12.10 -9.95
N GLY A 73 5.08 11.69 -9.03
CA GLY A 73 5.54 10.31 -8.93
C GLY A 73 4.55 9.39 -8.24
N ILE A 74 4.65 8.08 -8.53
CA ILE A 74 3.85 7.05 -7.89
C ILE A 74 4.76 6.11 -7.09
N LEU A 75 4.54 6.04 -5.77
CA LEU A 75 5.15 5.06 -4.88
C LEU A 75 4.12 3.99 -4.57
N ALA A 76 4.18 2.86 -5.27
CA ALA A 76 3.21 1.79 -5.14
C ALA A 76 3.50 0.88 -3.94
N TYR A 77 2.50 0.58 -3.14
CA TYR A 77 2.56 -0.48 -2.11
C TYR A 77 2.38 -1.85 -2.79
N SER A 78 3.37 -2.25 -3.58
CA SER A 78 3.28 -3.41 -4.48
C SER A 78 3.20 -4.74 -3.72
N ALA A 79 3.97 -4.89 -2.64
CA ALA A 79 4.00 -6.10 -1.83
C ALA A 79 3.57 -5.81 -0.40
N LYS A 80 2.27 -5.61 -0.18
CA LYS A 80 1.68 -5.37 1.13
C LYS A 80 1.01 -6.64 1.66
N TYR A 81 1.67 -7.29 2.61
CA TYR A 81 1.21 -8.53 3.22
C TYR A 81 0.19 -8.31 4.32
N ALA A 82 -0.79 -9.19 4.45
CA ALA A 82 -1.64 -9.26 5.63
C ALA A 82 -0.77 -9.56 6.87
N SER A 83 -0.92 -8.76 7.94
CA SER A 83 -0.02 -8.85 9.10
C SER A 83 -0.67 -8.42 10.40
N CYS A 84 -0.33 -9.09 11.50
CA CYS A 84 -0.67 -8.65 12.85
C CYS A 84 0.12 -7.39 13.28
N PHE A 85 1.24 -7.09 12.63
CA PHE A 85 2.09 -5.94 12.92
C PHE A 85 1.43 -4.57 12.62
N TYR A 86 0.27 -4.55 11.94
CA TYR A 86 -0.52 -3.34 11.77
C TYR A 86 -1.37 -2.97 13.00
N GLY A 87 -1.40 -3.82 14.04
CA GLY A 87 -2.28 -3.66 15.20
C GLY A 87 -2.25 -2.28 15.84
N PRO A 88 -1.08 -1.73 16.26
CA PRO A 88 -1.01 -0.42 16.90
C PRO A 88 -1.55 0.71 16.03
N PHE A 89 -1.24 0.71 14.73
CA PHE A 89 -1.71 1.72 13.78
C PHE A 89 -3.23 1.66 13.56
N ARG A 90 -3.80 0.46 13.44
CA ARG A 90 -5.25 0.27 13.31
C ARG A 90 -6.01 0.82 14.51
N GLY A 91 -5.44 0.65 15.71
CA GLY A 91 -5.99 1.23 16.93
C GLY A 91 -5.95 2.76 16.92
N ALA A 92 -4.84 3.35 16.49
CA ALA A 92 -4.66 4.81 16.44
C ALA A 92 -5.59 5.49 15.44
N LEU A 93 -5.75 4.93 14.24
CA LEU A 93 -6.64 5.46 13.19
C LEU A 93 -8.10 5.02 13.33
N LYS A 94 -8.41 4.10 14.24
CA LYS A 94 -9.73 3.44 14.32
C LYS A 94 -10.15 2.80 12.98
N SER A 95 -9.17 2.37 12.16
CA SER A 95 -9.35 1.81 10.81
C SER A 95 -9.37 0.27 10.80
N ALA A 96 -9.53 -0.37 11.95
CA ALA A 96 -9.72 -1.81 12.00
C ALA A 96 -11.03 -2.21 11.31
N PRO A 97 -11.03 -3.26 10.44
CA PRO A 97 -12.25 -3.73 9.83
C PRO A 97 -13.28 -4.11 10.89
N LYS A 98 -14.51 -3.60 10.77
CA LYS A 98 -15.61 -3.92 11.69
C LYS A 98 -16.22 -5.29 11.39
N LYS A 99 -16.04 -5.79 10.17
CA LYS A 99 -16.50 -7.11 9.72
C LYS A 99 -15.47 -7.70 8.78
N GLY A 100 -15.18 -8.99 8.90
CA GLY A 100 -14.17 -9.67 8.11
C GLY A 100 -12.73 -9.26 8.47
N ASP A 101 -11.85 -9.40 7.51
CA ASP A 101 -10.44 -8.99 7.58
C ASP A 101 -10.01 -8.41 6.21
N LYS A 102 -8.73 -8.03 6.08
CA LYS A 102 -8.19 -7.47 4.83
C LYS A 102 -7.50 -8.51 3.93
N LYS A 103 -7.64 -9.82 4.21
CA LYS A 103 -6.92 -10.87 3.48
C LYS A 103 -7.45 -11.12 2.06
N THR A 104 -8.61 -10.57 1.72
CA THR A 104 -9.17 -10.66 0.37
C THR A 104 -8.40 -9.82 -0.64
N TYR A 105 -7.64 -8.83 -0.17
CA TYR A 105 -6.84 -7.94 -1.03
C TYR A 105 -5.41 -7.68 -0.52
N GLN A 106 -5.10 -7.90 0.76
CA GLN A 106 -3.70 -7.93 1.23
C GLN A 106 -3.13 -9.32 0.98
N MET A 107 -1.85 -9.37 0.59
CA MET A 107 -1.19 -10.61 0.18
C MET A 107 -1.09 -11.65 1.27
N ASP A 108 -1.08 -12.92 0.89
CA ASP A 108 -0.80 -14.05 1.79
C ASP A 108 0.62 -13.93 2.35
N PRO A 109 0.78 -13.91 3.70
CA PRO A 109 2.09 -13.75 4.34
C PRO A 109 3.11 -14.83 4.00
N SER A 110 2.70 -15.97 3.45
CA SER A 110 3.58 -17.07 3.05
C SER A 110 3.95 -17.10 1.57
N ASN A 111 3.39 -16.18 0.75
CA ASN A 111 3.55 -16.22 -0.71
C ASN A 111 4.53 -15.15 -1.23
N THR A 112 5.81 -15.52 -1.40
CA THR A 112 6.83 -14.64 -1.97
C THR A 112 6.74 -14.49 -3.49
N ARG A 113 6.09 -15.45 -4.19
CA ARG A 113 5.96 -15.40 -5.66
C ARG A 113 4.98 -14.34 -6.11
N GLU A 114 3.93 -14.13 -5.33
CA GLU A 114 2.94 -13.08 -5.56
C GLU A 114 3.60 -11.70 -5.51
N ALA A 115 4.50 -11.45 -4.54
CA ALA A 115 5.22 -10.18 -4.44
C ALA A 115 5.97 -9.82 -5.74
N ILE A 116 6.64 -10.78 -6.36
CA ILE A 116 7.36 -10.56 -7.61
C ILE A 116 6.40 -10.23 -8.75
N ARG A 117 5.27 -10.91 -8.81
CA ARG A 117 4.23 -10.65 -9.81
C ARG A 117 3.62 -9.25 -9.64
N GLU A 118 3.22 -8.91 -8.43
CA GLU A 118 2.61 -7.60 -8.12
C GLU A 118 3.58 -6.44 -8.40
N VAL A 119 4.85 -6.60 -8.01
CA VAL A 119 5.88 -5.61 -8.33
C VAL A 119 6.05 -5.43 -9.85
N SER A 120 6.05 -6.54 -10.62
CA SER A 120 6.14 -6.47 -12.08
C SER A 120 4.94 -5.73 -12.67
N LEU A 121 3.73 -6.03 -12.23
CA LEU A 121 2.51 -5.38 -12.70
C LEU A 121 2.51 -3.89 -12.37
N ASP A 122 2.80 -3.51 -11.12
CA ASP A 122 2.84 -2.10 -10.72
C ASP A 122 3.89 -1.29 -11.50
N LEU A 123 5.06 -1.89 -11.83
CA LEU A 123 6.08 -1.26 -12.67
C LEU A 123 5.59 -1.09 -14.12
N ASP A 124 4.97 -2.11 -14.69
CA ASP A 124 4.37 -2.06 -16.03
C ASP A 124 3.24 -1.03 -16.12
N GLU A 125 2.53 -0.80 -15.02
CA GLU A 125 1.49 0.21 -14.85
C GLU A 125 2.02 1.63 -14.60
N GLY A 126 3.33 1.79 -14.42
CA GLY A 126 3.98 3.11 -14.31
C GLY A 126 4.31 3.55 -12.88
N ALA A 127 4.51 2.62 -11.94
CA ALA A 127 5.09 2.95 -10.64
C ALA A 127 6.55 3.40 -10.77
N ASP A 128 6.92 4.51 -10.11
CA ASP A 128 8.31 5.01 -10.05
C ASP A 128 9.10 4.35 -8.92
N VAL A 129 8.43 3.99 -7.84
CA VAL A 129 9.00 3.31 -6.68
C VAL A 129 8.06 2.20 -6.24
N VAL A 130 8.59 1.03 -5.91
CA VAL A 130 7.82 -0.11 -5.38
C VAL A 130 8.15 -0.33 -3.91
N MET A 131 7.17 -0.78 -3.13
CA MET A 131 7.32 -0.92 -1.68
C MET A 131 6.97 -2.33 -1.20
N VAL A 132 7.76 -2.83 -0.26
CA VAL A 132 7.47 -4.04 0.54
C VAL A 132 7.01 -3.62 1.94
N LYS A 133 5.89 -4.16 2.39
CA LYS A 133 5.28 -3.86 3.70
C LYS A 133 4.63 -5.11 4.29
N PRO A 134 4.96 -5.49 5.54
CA PRO A 134 5.98 -4.96 6.46
C PRO A 134 7.42 -5.16 5.97
N ALA A 135 8.41 -4.59 6.70
CA ALA A 135 9.81 -4.63 6.31
C ALA A 135 10.63 -5.75 6.98
N LEU A 136 10.72 -5.74 8.31
CA LEU A 136 11.64 -6.62 9.05
C LEU A 136 11.33 -8.11 8.89
N ALA A 137 10.05 -8.47 8.76
CA ALA A 137 9.61 -9.85 8.57
C ALA A 137 9.78 -10.34 7.11
N TYR A 138 10.15 -9.44 6.17
CA TYR A 138 10.18 -9.69 4.72
C TYR A 138 11.47 -9.22 4.06
N LEU A 139 12.61 -9.32 4.78
CA LEU A 139 13.94 -8.96 4.23
C LEU A 139 14.33 -9.82 3.03
N ASP A 140 13.89 -11.06 2.99
CA ASP A 140 14.06 -11.97 1.85
C ASP A 140 13.29 -11.49 0.61
N VAL A 141 12.05 -11.02 0.79
CA VAL A 141 11.24 -10.45 -0.29
C VAL A 141 11.86 -9.14 -0.80
N ILE A 142 12.31 -8.26 0.11
CA ILE A 142 13.00 -7.01 -0.24
C ILE A 142 14.26 -7.31 -1.07
N ALA A 143 15.09 -8.25 -0.60
CA ALA A 143 16.30 -8.65 -1.31
C ALA A 143 15.98 -9.21 -2.69
N ARG A 144 14.94 -10.03 -2.79
CA ARG A 144 14.51 -10.63 -4.05
C ARG A 144 13.97 -9.58 -5.03
N VAL A 145 13.09 -8.70 -4.61
CA VAL A 145 12.59 -7.58 -5.43
C VAL A 145 13.76 -6.74 -5.95
N ARG A 146 14.70 -6.37 -5.07
CA ARG A 146 15.87 -5.58 -5.45
C ARG A 146 16.79 -6.30 -6.43
N SER A 147 16.84 -7.63 -6.41
CA SER A 147 17.67 -8.41 -7.35
C SER A 147 16.99 -8.65 -8.71
N GLU A 148 15.65 -8.70 -8.74
CA GLU A 148 14.90 -9.01 -9.97
C GLU A 148 14.51 -7.75 -10.77
N PHE A 149 14.42 -6.57 -10.12
CA PHE A 149 13.97 -5.34 -10.76
C PHE A 149 14.98 -4.20 -10.58
N ASP A 150 15.21 -3.44 -11.66
CA ASP A 150 16.04 -2.23 -11.63
C ASP A 150 15.18 -0.99 -11.35
N ALA A 151 14.48 -1.01 -10.20
CA ALA A 151 13.65 0.07 -9.72
C ALA A 151 14.00 0.42 -8.28
N PRO A 152 13.78 1.66 -7.81
CA PRO A 152 13.91 2.00 -6.41
C PRO A 152 12.94 1.18 -5.55
N VAL A 153 13.46 0.58 -4.47
CA VAL A 153 12.66 -0.25 -3.54
C VAL A 153 12.56 0.44 -2.19
N ALA A 154 11.33 0.74 -1.79
CA ALA A 154 11.01 1.21 -0.44
C ALA A 154 10.65 0.02 0.46
N ALA A 155 10.89 0.19 1.76
CA ALA A 155 10.50 -0.78 2.79
C ALA A 155 9.82 -0.06 3.95
N TYR A 156 8.63 -0.52 4.34
CA TYR A 156 7.86 0.10 5.40
C TYR A 156 8.01 -0.67 6.71
N ASN A 157 8.73 -0.07 7.66
CA ASN A 157 8.79 -0.58 9.02
C ASN A 157 7.51 -0.17 9.77
N VAL A 158 6.57 -1.10 9.90
CA VAL A 158 5.22 -0.81 10.40
C VAL A 158 5.14 -0.65 11.90
N SER A 159 4.03 -0.16 12.41
CA SER A 159 3.84 0.22 13.82
C SER A 159 4.14 -0.90 14.83
N GLY A 160 3.80 -2.15 14.53
CA GLY A 160 4.13 -3.31 15.37
C GLY A 160 5.64 -3.61 15.37
N GLU A 161 6.30 -3.50 14.22
CA GLU A 161 7.76 -3.66 14.12
C GLU A 161 8.47 -2.55 14.88
N TYR A 162 8.05 -1.30 14.70
CA TYR A 162 8.56 -0.16 15.47
C TYR A 162 8.41 -0.36 16.98
N ALA A 163 7.21 -0.77 17.43
CA ALA A 163 6.94 -1.01 18.84
C ALA A 163 7.84 -2.11 19.44
N MET A 164 8.10 -3.19 18.69
CA MET A 164 9.01 -4.25 19.13
C MET A 164 10.46 -3.75 19.29
N VAL A 165 10.95 -2.95 18.33
CA VAL A 165 12.31 -2.39 18.38
C VAL A 165 12.43 -1.43 19.57
N ILE A 166 11.46 -0.53 19.78
CA ILE A 166 11.50 0.39 20.93
C ILE A 166 11.47 -0.37 22.25
N ALA A 167 10.61 -1.38 22.40
CA ALA A 167 10.54 -2.18 23.62
C ALA A 167 11.85 -2.95 23.91
N ALA A 168 12.57 -3.38 22.88
CA ALA A 168 13.89 -3.99 23.02
C ALA A 168 14.96 -2.95 23.39
N ALA A 169 14.93 -1.76 22.76
CA ALA A 169 15.84 -0.65 23.03
C ALA A 169 15.73 -0.15 24.48
N GLU A 170 14.50 -0.05 25.03
CA GLU A 170 14.29 0.31 26.46
C GLU A 170 14.98 -0.65 27.44
N LYS A 171 15.23 -1.88 27.02
CA LYS A 171 15.93 -2.91 27.81
C LYS A 171 17.42 -3.01 27.48
N GLY A 172 17.93 -2.20 26.54
CA GLY A 172 19.32 -2.24 26.08
C GLY A 172 19.65 -3.49 25.27
N TRP A 173 18.69 -4.12 24.61
CA TRP A 173 18.90 -5.32 23.79
C TRP A 173 19.20 -4.99 22.31
N VAL A 174 18.87 -3.79 21.88
CA VAL A 174 19.22 -3.19 20.57
C VAL A 174 19.53 -1.72 20.75
#